data_d6854eb00a97f6cab4a0db5128eac881
#
_entry.id   d6854eb00a97f6cab4a0db5128eac881
#
_cell.length_a   1.000
_cell.length_b   1.000
_cell.length_c   1.000
_cell.angle_alpha   90.00
_cell.angle_beta   90.00
_cell.angle_gamma   90.00
#
_symmetry.space_group_name_H-M   'P 1'
#
loop_
_entity.id
_entity.type
_entity.pdbx_description
1 polymer ?
#
loop_
_entity_poly.entity_id
_entity_poly.type
_entity_poly.pdbx_seq_one_letter_code
_entity_poly.pdbx_strand_id
1 'polypeptide(L)'
;MARLKDIYKKDIVPALQEKFQFKSIMQVPRVTKICINRGIGAAVADKKLVDNGVEELTVITGQKAIATIAKKSVSNFKLREGMPIGAKVTLRGEKMYEFMDRLLTVALPRVRDFKGINDKGFDGRGNYTLGVKEQIIFPEISIDKIKGISGMDITFVTSAENDEQSYELLKAFGMPFANANKDA
;
A
#
# COMPACT_ATOMS: atom_id res chain seq x y z
N MET A 1 12.75 13.32 -10.39
CA MET A 1 11.29 13.54 -10.16
C MET A 1 10.59 12.23 -10.39
N ALA A 2 9.59 11.89 -9.55
CA ALA A 2 8.85 10.64 -9.70
C ALA A 2 7.96 10.69 -10.96
N ARG A 3 8.15 9.76 -11.89
CA ARG A 3 7.41 9.66 -13.17
C ARG A 3 5.89 9.79 -12.98
N LEU A 4 5.31 9.05 -12.01
CA LEU A 4 3.88 9.07 -11.76
C LEU A 4 3.35 10.43 -11.27
N LYS A 5 4.19 11.25 -10.65
CA LYS A 5 3.80 12.61 -10.24
C LYS A 5 3.58 13.53 -11.45
N ASP A 6 4.41 13.36 -12.49
CA ASP A 6 4.30 14.13 -13.73
C ASP A 6 3.10 13.66 -14.55
N ILE A 7 2.88 12.35 -14.64
CA ILE A 7 1.70 11.74 -15.26
C ILE A 7 0.42 12.22 -14.57
N TYR A 8 0.40 12.23 -13.22
CA TYR A 8 -0.75 12.74 -12.47
C TYR A 8 -1.13 14.16 -12.89
N LYS A 9 -0.15 15.06 -12.96
CA LYS A 9 -0.41 16.47 -13.30
C LYS A 9 -0.81 16.69 -14.75
N LYS A 10 -0.21 15.95 -15.70
CA LYS A 10 -0.38 16.19 -17.14
C LYS A 10 -1.61 15.47 -17.70
N ASP A 11 -1.83 14.23 -17.27
CA ASP A 11 -2.79 13.33 -17.90
C ASP A 11 -3.99 13.03 -16.99
N ILE A 12 -3.75 12.70 -15.71
CA ILE A 12 -4.80 12.22 -14.81
C ILE A 12 -5.71 13.36 -14.34
N VAL A 13 -5.15 14.50 -13.97
CA VAL A 13 -5.94 15.65 -13.49
C VAL A 13 -6.95 16.13 -14.53
N PRO A 14 -6.57 16.39 -15.81
CA PRO A 14 -7.54 16.80 -16.83
C PRO A 14 -8.62 15.74 -17.07
N ALA A 15 -8.23 14.46 -17.17
CA ALA A 15 -9.16 13.36 -17.42
C ALA A 15 -10.21 13.21 -16.30
N LEU A 16 -9.80 13.27 -15.03
CA LEU A 16 -10.72 13.21 -13.91
C LEU A 16 -11.58 14.46 -13.77
N GLN A 17 -11.04 15.64 -14.10
CA GLN A 17 -11.80 16.88 -14.08
C GLN A 17 -12.93 16.85 -15.10
N GLU A 18 -12.69 16.34 -16.29
CA GLU A 18 -13.70 16.18 -17.35
C GLU A 18 -14.73 15.13 -16.96
N LYS A 19 -14.29 13.96 -16.48
CA LYS A 19 -15.16 12.84 -16.12
C LYS A 19 -16.16 13.18 -15.00
N PHE A 20 -15.69 13.83 -13.95
CA PHE A 20 -16.51 14.19 -12.78
C PHE A 20 -16.99 15.63 -12.77
N GLN A 21 -16.71 16.41 -13.83
CA GLN A 21 -17.11 17.80 -14.00
C GLN A 21 -16.76 18.70 -12.80
N PHE A 22 -15.56 18.51 -12.24
CA PHE A 22 -15.11 19.33 -11.11
C PHE A 22 -14.94 20.79 -11.53
N LYS A 23 -15.47 21.71 -10.72
CA LYS A 23 -15.39 23.16 -10.95
C LYS A 23 -13.98 23.71 -10.80
N SER A 24 -13.15 23.08 -10.00
CA SER A 24 -11.78 23.49 -9.71
C SER A 24 -10.83 22.32 -9.75
N ILE A 25 -9.62 22.54 -10.23
CA ILE A 25 -8.50 21.58 -10.21
C ILE A 25 -8.21 21.09 -8.77
N MET A 26 -8.46 21.93 -7.77
CA MET A 26 -8.23 21.57 -6.35
C MET A 26 -9.21 20.54 -5.81
N GLN A 27 -10.34 20.32 -6.48
CA GLN A 27 -11.32 19.29 -6.12
C GLN A 27 -10.93 17.90 -6.66
N VAL A 28 -10.04 17.85 -7.66
CA VAL A 28 -9.60 16.59 -8.26
C VAL A 28 -8.93 15.71 -7.19
N PRO A 29 -9.37 14.46 -7.03
CA PRO A 29 -8.82 13.56 -6.03
C PRO A 29 -7.34 13.26 -6.30
N ARG A 30 -6.56 13.16 -5.21
CA ARG A 30 -5.13 12.84 -5.24
C ARG A 30 -4.78 11.83 -4.16
N VAL A 31 -3.73 11.05 -4.39
CA VAL A 31 -3.15 10.22 -3.35
C VAL A 31 -2.40 11.13 -2.37
N THR A 32 -2.75 11.07 -1.09
CA THR A 32 -2.17 11.90 -0.03
C THR A 32 -1.02 11.20 0.69
N LYS A 33 -1.16 9.91 0.93
CA LYS A 33 -0.16 9.04 1.57
C LYS A 33 -0.39 7.58 1.22
N ILE A 34 0.66 6.77 1.33
CA ILE A 34 0.57 5.31 1.31
C ILE A 34 1.04 4.81 2.68
N CYS A 35 0.19 4.04 3.35
CA CYS A 35 0.50 3.39 4.62
C CYS A 35 0.77 1.91 4.35
N ILE A 36 1.93 1.43 4.74
CA ILE A 36 2.27 0.01 4.66
C ILE A 36 2.35 -0.52 6.08
N ASN A 37 1.60 -1.58 6.35
CA ASN A 37 1.56 -2.24 7.64
C ASN A 37 1.88 -3.73 7.48
N ARG A 38 2.66 -4.25 8.41
CA ARG A 38 2.97 -5.67 8.51
C ARG A 38 2.71 -6.16 9.92
N GLY A 39 1.71 -7.03 10.06
CA GLY A 39 1.42 -7.72 11.32
C GLY A 39 2.34 -8.91 11.49
N ILE A 40 2.99 -9.04 12.65
CA ILE A 40 3.91 -10.13 12.97
C ILE A 40 3.41 -10.82 14.24
N GLY A 41 2.40 -11.68 14.09
CA GLY A 41 1.80 -12.40 15.23
C GLY A 41 2.79 -13.32 15.98
N ALA A 42 3.75 -13.91 15.27
CA ALA A 42 4.80 -14.72 15.86
C ALA A 42 5.76 -13.94 16.77
N ALA A 43 5.73 -12.62 16.75
CA ALA A 43 6.54 -11.75 17.60
C ALA A 43 6.24 -11.90 19.11
N VAL A 44 5.08 -12.46 19.45
CA VAL A 44 4.75 -12.81 20.84
C VAL A 44 5.74 -13.84 21.41
N ALA A 45 6.21 -14.78 20.58
CA ALA A 45 7.21 -15.78 20.95
C ALA A 45 8.65 -15.28 20.75
N ASP A 46 8.92 -14.54 19.66
CA ASP A 46 10.25 -14.03 19.34
C ASP A 46 10.21 -12.56 18.87
N LYS A 47 10.63 -11.66 19.74
CA LYS A 47 10.68 -10.21 19.48
C LYS A 47 11.60 -9.82 18.31
N LYS A 48 12.66 -10.63 18.04
CA LYS A 48 13.59 -10.36 16.93
C LYS A 48 12.93 -10.39 15.55
N LEU A 49 11.78 -11.06 15.44
CA LEU A 49 11.01 -11.07 14.20
C LEU A 49 10.48 -9.68 13.82
N VAL A 50 10.20 -8.83 14.82
CA VAL A 50 9.78 -7.45 14.56
C VAL A 50 10.92 -6.61 14.00
N ASP A 51 12.12 -6.76 14.56
CA ASP A 51 13.30 -6.04 14.08
C ASP A 51 13.60 -6.40 12.61
N ASN A 52 13.53 -7.70 12.28
CA ASN A 52 13.65 -8.14 10.88
C ASN A 52 12.54 -7.53 10.00
N GLY A 53 11.29 -7.50 10.49
CA GLY A 53 10.18 -6.88 9.77
C GLY A 53 10.35 -5.39 9.53
N VAL A 54 10.94 -4.67 10.48
CA VAL A 54 11.29 -3.25 10.35
C VAL A 54 12.40 -3.06 9.32
N GLU A 55 13.44 -3.91 9.33
CA GLU A 55 14.52 -3.87 8.35
C GLU A 55 14.00 -4.14 6.94
N GLU A 56 13.22 -5.20 6.74
CA GLU A 56 12.63 -5.55 5.44
C GLU A 56 11.76 -4.42 4.89
N LEU A 57 10.84 -3.85 5.71
CA LEU A 57 10.03 -2.72 5.28
C LEU A 57 10.88 -1.47 4.98
N THR A 58 11.96 -1.25 5.70
CA THR A 58 12.88 -0.14 5.45
C THR A 58 13.58 -0.30 4.10
N VAL A 59 14.00 -1.51 3.75
CA VAL A 59 14.62 -1.82 2.46
C VAL A 59 13.62 -1.63 1.32
N ILE A 60 12.39 -2.18 1.45
CA ILE A 60 11.34 -2.08 0.42
C ILE A 60 10.98 -0.61 0.14
N THR A 61 10.84 0.20 1.19
CA THR A 61 10.27 1.54 1.06
C THR A 61 11.31 2.65 0.90
N GLY A 62 12.58 2.36 1.24
CA GLY A 62 13.63 3.38 1.29
C GLY A 62 13.40 4.42 2.41
N GLN A 63 12.53 4.11 3.38
CA GLN A 63 12.26 4.95 4.54
C GLN A 63 12.23 4.08 5.80
N LYS A 64 12.88 4.53 6.88
CA LYS A 64 12.92 3.81 8.16
C LYS A 64 11.51 3.50 8.65
N ALA A 65 11.19 2.20 8.77
CA ALA A 65 9.94 1.73 9.34
C ALA A 65 9.96 1.82 10.87
N ILE A 66 8.79 1.80 11.47
CA ILE A 66 8.60 1.93 12.93
C ILE A 66 7.92 0.64 13.40
N ALA A 67 8.45 0.06 14.51
CA ALA A 67 7.77 -1.04 15.19
C ALA A 67 6.45 -0.55 15.81
N THR A 68 5.39 -1.35 15.64
CA THR A 68 4.08 -1.08 16.24
C THR A 68 3.92 -1.92 17.50
N ILE A 69 3.47 -1.28 18.58
CA ILE A 69 3.30 -1.88 19.90
C ILE A 69 1.82 -2.17 20.19
N ALA A 70 1.57 -3.20 20.98
CA ALA A 70 0.25 -3.55 21.47
C ALA A 70 -0.29 -2.47 22.43
N LYS A 71 -1.52 -2.01 22.20
CA LYS A 71 -2.19 -1.02 23.04
C LYS A 71 -2.95 -1.61 24.22
N LYS A 72 -3.29 -2.88 24.17
CA LYS A 72 -4.03 -3.60 25.21
C LYS A 72 -3.44 -4.99 25.41
N SER A 73 -3.51 -5.48 26.65
CA SER A 73 -3.15 -6.87 26.96
C SER A 73 -4.30 -7.81 26.60
N VAL A 74 -3.99 -8.92 25.93
CA VAL A 74 -4.97 -9.96 25.56
C VAL A 74 -4.42 -11.33 25.98
N SER A 75 -5.00 -11.94 27.01
CA SER A 75 -4.51 -13.19 27.61
C SER A 75 -4.55 -14.37 26.63
N ASN A 76 -5.62 -14.48 25.83
CA ASN A 76 -5.77 -15.55 24.83
C ASN A 76 -4.63 -15.61 23.82
N PHE A 77 -4.05 -14.46 23.47
CA PHE A 77 -2.90 -14.38 22.56
C PHE A 77 -1.55 -14.27 23.30
N LYS A 78 -1.54 -14.42 24.63
CA LYS A 78 -0.34 -14.22 25.47
C LYS A 78 0.34 -12.86 25.21
N LEU A 79 -0.46 -11.86 24.83
CA LEU A 79 -0.03 -10.52 24.46
C LEU A 79 -0.12 -9.58 25.66
N ARG A 80 0.94 -8.84 25.93
CA ARG A 80 0.97 -7.78 26.94
C ARG A 80 1.05 -6.41 26.27
N GLU A 81 0.46 -5.41 26.90
CA GLU A 81 0.61 -4.02 26.50
C GLU A 81 2.10 -3.62 26.40
N GLY A 82 2.44 -2.83 25.39
CA GLY A 82 3.81 -2.43 25.13
C GLY A 82 4.67 -3.44 24.35
N MET A 83 4.18 -4.66 24.10
CA MET A 83 4.93 -5.63 23.27
C MET A 83 4.92 -5.20 21.78
N PRO A 84 6.07 -5.26 21.08
CA PRO A 84 6.12 -5.02 19.64
C PRO A 84 5.49 -6.21 18.91
N ILE A 85 4.56 -5.94 18.00
CA ILE A 85 3.75 -6.95 17.27
C ILE A 85 3.68 -6.72 15.77
N GLY A 86 4.32 -5.71 15.25
CA GLY A 86 4.33 -5.41 13.82
C GLY A 86 5.25 -4.27 13.47
N ALA A 87 5.25 -3.93 12.19
CA ALA A 87 5.99 -2.80 11.65
C ALA A 87 5.11 -1.99 10.70
N LYS A 88 5.29 -0.68 10.66
CA LYS A 88 4.60 0.20 9.72
C LYS A 88 5.50 1.28 9.17
N VAL A 89 5.14 1.77 7.98
CA VAL A 89 5.74 2.95 7.37
C VAL A 89 4.65 3.77 6.68
N THR A 90 4.83 5.07 6.64
CA THR A 90 3.93 5.98 5.92
C THR A 90 4.74 6.80 4.93
N LEU A 91 4.43 6.65 3.65
CA LEU A 91 5.09 7.34 2.55
C LEU A 91 4.26 8.52 2.07
N ARG A 92 4.94 9.64 1.77
CA ARG A 92 4.35 10.86 1.21
C ARG A 92 5.27 11.45 0.14
N GLY A 93 4.70 12.34 -0.68
CA GLY A 93 5.45 13.10 -1.67
C GLY A 93 6.13 12.21 -2.72
N GLU A 94 7.38 12.47 -3.04
CA GLU A 94 8.12 11.75 -4.10
C GLU A 94 8.30 10.27 -3.79
N LYS A 95 8.66 9.93 -2.55
CA LYS A 95 8.81 8.53 -2.12
C LYS A 95 7.54 7.71 -2.28
N MET A 96 6.38 8.33 -2.07
CA MET A 96 5.07 7.70 -2.28
C MET A 96 4.85 7.34 -3.75
N TYR A 97 5.12 8.27 -4.68
CA TYR A 97 4.95 8.02 -6.11
C TYR A 97 5.98 7.01 -6.64
N GLU A 98 7.21 7.05 -6.17
CA GLU A 98 8.24 6.05 -6.53
C GLU A 98 7.87 4.65 -6.04
N PHE A 99 7.40 4.52 -4.82
CA PHE A 99 6.93 3.25 -4.29
C PHE A 99 5.74 2.73 -5.09
N MET A 100 4.77 3.60 -5.40
CA MET A 100 3.61 3.25 -6.21
C MET A 100 4.02 2.78 -7.62
N ASP A 101 4.96 3.45 -8.26
CA ASP A 101 5.47 3.06 -9.58
C ASP A 101 6.12 1.67 -9.53
N ARG A 102 6.99 1.40 -8.57
CA ARG A 102 7.63 0.08 -8.39
C ARG A 102 6.61 -1.02 -8.06
N LEU A 103 5.63 -0.70 -7.23
CA LEU A 103 4.55 -1.64 -6.90
C LEU A 103 3.78 -2.07 -8.15
N LEU A 104 3.37 -1.11 -8.99
CA LEU A 104 2.57 -1.37 -10.19
C LEU A 104 3.37 -2.04 -11.30
N THR A 105 4.60 -1.57 -11.56
CA THR A 105 5.38 -2.03 -12.73
C THR A 105 6.21 -3.27 -12.45
N VAL A 106 6.67 -3.48 -11.23
CA VAL A 106 7.61 -4.55 -10.89
C VAL A 106 7.04 -5.56 -9.92
N ALA A 107 6.44 -5.11 -8.80
CA ALA A 107 6.03 -6.03 -7.73
C ALA A 107 4.75 -6.80 -8.08
N LEU A 108 3.69 -6.13 -8.52
CA LEU A 108 2.42 -6.80 -8.85
C LEU A 108 2.52 -7.85 -9.95
N PRO A 109 3.24 -7.63 -11.07
CA PRO A 109 3.42 -8.67 -12.09
C PRO A 109 4.17 -9.92 -11.59
N ARG A 110 4.93 -9.82 -10.50
CA ARG A 110 5.65 -10.93 -9.87
C ARG A 110 4.80 -11.75 -8.89
N VAL A 111 3.58 -11.29 -8.60
CA VAL A 111 2.65 -12.06 -7.76
C VAL A 111 2.27 -13.35 -8.48
N ARG A 112 2.40 -14.47 -7.77
CA ARG A 112 2.04 -15.79 -8.31
C ARG A 112 0.55 -15.84 -8.63
N ASP A 113 0.21 -16.34 -9.83
CA ASP A 113 -1.18 -16.45 -10.31
C ASP A 113 -1.97 -15.14 -10.27
N PHE A 114 -1.31 -14.03 -10.62
CA PHE A 114 -1.94 -12.71 -10.60
C PHE A 114 -3.10 -12.60 -11.60
N LYS A 115 -4.31 -12.41 -11.09
CA LYS A 115 -5.56 -12.25 -11.87
C LYS A 115 -6.17 -10.84 -11.78
N GLY A 116 -5.39 -9.87 -11.30
CA GLY A 116 -5.86 -8.54 -10.97
C GLY A 116 -6.12 -8.34 -9.47
N ILE A 117 -6.29 -7.07 -9.09
CA ILE A 117 -6.51 -6.65 -7.71
C ILE A 117 -8.01 -6.63 -7.43
N ASN A 118 -8.41 -7.03 -6.24
CA ASN A 118 -9.80 -7.00 -5.81
C ASN A 118 -10.33 -5.56 -5.75
N ASP A 119 -11.44 -5.29 -6.40
CA ASP A 119 -12.14 -4.00 -6.39
C ASP A 119 -12.91 -3.69 -5.09
N LYS A 120 -13.09 -4.68 -4.21
CA LYS A 120 -13.81 -4.54 -2.93
C LYS A 120 -12.95 -4.04 -1.75
N GLY A 121 -11.72 -3.62 -2.01
CA GLY A 121 -10.80 -3.14 -0.97
C GLY A 121 -10.99 -1.67 -0.56
N PHE A 122 -12.09 -1.03 -0.97
CA PHE A 122 -12.43 0.35 -0.59
C PHE A 122 -13.15 0.40 0.75
N ASP A 123 -12.97 1.50 1.49
CA ASP A 123 -13.51 1.69 2.84
C ASP A 123 -14.83 2.50 2.91
N GLY A 124 -15.41 2.88 1.77
CA GLY A 124 -16.58 3.75 1.67
C GLY A 124 -16.26 5.25 1.75
N ARG A 125 -14.98 5.61 1.89
CA ARG A 125 -14.50 7.01 2.00
C ARG A 125 -13.36 7.32 1.04
N GLY A 126 -13.25 6.55 -0.03
CA GLY A 126 -12.26 6.74 -1.06
C GLY A 126 -10.84 6.27 -0.70
N ASN A 127 -10.62 5.50 0.34
CA ASN A 127 -9.35 4.85 0.60
C ASN A 127 -9.38 3.40 0.13
N TYR A 128 -8.26 2.90 -0.35
CA TYR A 128 -8.13 1.55 -0.87
C TYR A 128 -7.03 0.78 -0.15
N THR A 129 -7.31 -0.47 0.25
CA THR A 129 -6.32 -1.34 0.88
C THR A 129 -6.08 -2.59 0.05
N LEU A 130 -4.81 -2.80 -0.29
CA LEU A 130 -4.31 -3.98 -0.98
C LEU A 130 -3.58 -4.89 -0.01
N GLY A 131 -4.04 -6.13 0.15
CA GLY A 131 -3.32 -7.18 0.87
C GLY A 131 -2.35 -7.91 -0.05
N VAL A 132 -1.09 -7.91 0.31
CA VAL A 132 -0.03 -8.69 -0.35
C VAL A 132 0.31 -9.88 0.53
N LYS A 133 0.27 -11.09 -0.02
CA LYS A 133 0.52 -12.32 0.74
C LYS A 133 1.99 -12.60 1.00
N GLU A 134 2.87 -12.19 0.09
CA GLU A 134 4.29 -12.52 0.09
C GLU A 134 5.15 -11.28 -0.15
N GLN A 135 6.12 -11.02 0.73
CA GLN A 135 7.07 -9.91 0.55
C GLN A 135 8.10 -10.15 -0.57
N ILE A 136 8.22 -11.38 -1.04
CA ILE A 136 9.21 -11.77 -2.07
C ILE A 136 8.95 -11.11 -3.43
N ILE A 137 7.76 -10.59 -3.65
CA ILE A 137 7.42 -9.86 -4.88
C ILE A 137 8.28 -8.60 -5.08
N PHE A 138 8.82 -8.06 -4.00
CA PHE A 138 9.71 -6.90 -4.05
C PHE A 138 11.14 -7.33 -4.35
N PRO A 139 11.76 -6.83 -5.46
CA PRO A 139 13.10 -7.23 -5.87
C PRO A 139 14.21 -6.80 -4.90
N GLU A 140 13.92 -5.83 -4.04
CA GLU A 140 14.85 -5.31 -3.04
C GLU A 140 15.16 -6.32 -1.92
N ILE A 141 14.28 -7.33 -1.76
CA ILE A 141 14.44 -8.36 -0.74
C ILE A 141 15.23 -9.54 -1.29
N SER A 142 16.32 -9.88 -0.61
CA SER A 142 17.08 -11.09 -0.86
C SER A 142 16.43 -12.28 -0.17
N ILE A 143 16.11 -13.32 -0.95
CA ILE A 143 15.44 -14.54 -0.46
C ILE A 143 16.25 -15.21 0.66
N ASP A 144 17.58 -15.17 0.56
CA ASP A 144 18.48 -15.80 1.53
C ASP A 144 18.44 -15.16 2.93
N LYS A 145 17.97 -13.90 3.03
CA LYS A 145 17.89 -13.15 4.29
C LYS A 145 16.53 -13.24 4.97
N ILE A 146 15.53 -13.82 4.29
CA ILE A 146 14.17 -13.93 4.81
C ILE A 146 14.09 -15.06 5.82
N LYS A 147 13.58 -14.76 7.02
CA LYS A 147 13.32 -15.77 8.06
C LYS A 147 11.96 -16.46 7.91
N GLY A 148 11.11 -15.99 7.00
CA GLY A 148 9.80 -16.55 6.73
C GLY A 148 8.99 -15.69 5.76
N ILE A 149 8.08 -16.32 5.05
CA ILE A 149 7.14 -15.64 4.16
C ILE A 149 6.09 -14.95 5.02
N SER A 150 5.87 -13.65 4.80
CA SER A 150 4.81 -12.91 5.47
C SER A 150 4.22 -11.86 4.56
N GLY A 151 2.93 -11.62 4.75
CA GLY A 151 2.19 -10.60 4.02
C GLY A 151 2.31 -9.20 4.62
N MET A 152 1.76 -8.25 3.89
CA MET A 152 1.61 -6.87 4.33
C MET A 152 0.37 -6.25 3.70
N ASP A 153 -0.16 -5.23 4.37
CA ASP A 153 -1.27 -4.43 3.89
C ASP A 153 -0.75 -3.08 3.41
N ILE A 154 -1.12 -2.71 2.20
CA ILE A 154 -0.75 -1.44 1.55
C ILE A 154 -2.02 -0.63 1.39
N THR A 155 -2.17 0.44 2.16
CA THR A 155 -3.33 1.32 2.14
C THR A 155 -3.02 2.62 1.41
N PHE A 156 -3.74 2.88 0.34
CA PHE A 156 -3.73 4.14 -0.39
C PHE A 156 -4.76 5.08 0.20
N VAL A 157 -4.31 6.15 0.81
CA VAL A 157 -5.18 7.18 1.36
C VAL A 157 -5.28 8.30 0.34
N THR A 158 -6.49 8.56 -0.12
CA THR A 158 -6.77 9.58 -1.12
C THR A 158 -7.53 10.77 -0.54
N SER A 159 -7.70 11.82 -1.31
CA SER A 159 -8.57 12.95 -1.00
C SER A 159 -9.94 12.84 -1.68
N ALA A 160 -10.28 11.69 -2.23
CA ALA A 160 -11.58 11.44 -2.85
C ALA A 160 -12.69 11.44 -1.78
N GLU A 161 -13.87 11.92 -2.15
CA GLU A 161 -15.05 11.91 -1.28
C GLU A 161 -15.76 10.54 -1.30
N ASN A 162 -15.69 9.86 -2.45
CA ASN A 162 -16.37 8.59 -2.71
C ASN A 162 -15.40 7.55 -3.28
N ASP A 163 -15.76 6.27 -3.12
CA ASP A 163 -14.98 5.15 -3.65
C ASP A 163 -14.87 5.15 -5.17
N GLU A 164 -15.90 5.62 -5.88
CA GLU A 164 -15.90 5.74 -7.33
C GLU A 164 -14.81 6.68 -7.84
N GLN A 165 -14.68 7.86 -7.24
CA GLN A 165 -13.62 8.82 -7.57
C GLN A 165 -12.22 8.24 -7.30
N SER A 166 -12.07 7.51 -6.19
CA SER A 166 -10.82 6.86 -5.85
C SER A 166 -10.50 5.70 -6.80
N TYR A 167 -11.48 4.91 -7.17
CA TYR A 167 -11.33 3.82 -8.14
C TYR A 167 -10.81 4.34 -9.47
N GLU A 168 -11.43 5.39 -10.01
CA GLU A 168 -11.00 6.00 -11.26
C GLU A 168 -9.61 6.64 -11.17
N LEU A 169 -9.29 7.28 -10.04
CA LEU A 169 -7.95 7.80 -9.76
C LEU A 169 -6.91 6.69 -9.81
N LEU A 170 -7.14 5.58 -9.07
CA LEU A 170 -6.19 4.47 -9.01
C LEU A 170 -6.10 3.71 -10.33
N LYS A 171 -7.22 3.57 -11.07
CA LYS A 171 -7.27 3.01 -12.42
C LYS A 171 -6.43 3.86 -13.40
N ALA A 172 -6.53 5.18 -13.32
CA ALA A 172 -5.74 6.10 -14.13
C ALA A 172 -4.22 6.03 -13.84
N PHE A 173 -3.81 5.69 -12.62
CA PHE A 173 -2.42 5.38 -12.29
C PHE A 173 -1.95 4.02 -12.85
N GLY A 174 -2.84 3.21 -13.40
CA GLY A 174 -2.52 1.89 -13.95
C GLY A 174 -2.71 0.74 -12.95
N MET A 175 -3.53 0.91 -11.92
CA MET A 175 -3.87 -0.20 -11.02
C MET A 175 -4.68 -1.28 -11.76
N PRO A 176 -4.21 -2.54 -11.78
CA PRO A 176 -4.85 -3.61 -12.54
C PRO A 176 -6.00 -4.25 -11.74
N PHE A 177 -7.16 -3.58 -11.67
CA PHE A 177 -8.35 -4.13 -11.04
C PHE A 177 -8.92 -5.32 -11.85
N ALA A 178 -9.36 -6.36 -11.16
CA ALA A 178 -9.83 -7.61 -11.78
C ALA A 178 -11.07 -7.42 -12.68
N ASN A 179 -11.93 -6.44 -12.37
CA ASN A 179 -13.14 -6.16 -13.12
C ASN A 179 -12.99 -5.02 -14.16
N ALA A 180 -11.80 -4.42 -14.28
CA ALA A 180 -11.58 -3.32 -15.25
C ALA A 180 -11.84 -3.72 -16.72
N ASN A 181 -11.82 -5.01 -17.03
CA ASN A 181 -12.07 -5.55 -18.39
C ASN A 181 -13.52 -5.94 -18.64
N LYS A 182 -14.44 -5.74 -17.68
CA LYS A 182 -15.87 -6.04 -17.91
C LYS A 182 -16.67 -4.85 -18.42
N ASP A 183 -16.08 -3.65 -18.32
CA ASP A 183 -16.71 -2.38 -18.71
C ASP A 183 -16.08 -1.78 -19.99
N ALA A 184 -15.28 -2.57 -20.74
CA ALA A 184 -14.67 -2.18 -22.01
C ALA A 184 -15.34 -2.88 -23.19
#